data_a2da06f7f4cbd580ffb193c735514dfa
#
_entry.id   a2da06f7f4cbd580ffb193c735514dfa
#
_cell.length_a   1.000
_cell.length_b   1.000
_cell.length_c   1.000
_cell.angle_alpha   90.00
_cell.angle_beta   90.00
_cell.angle_gamma   90.00
#
_symmetry.space_group_name_H-M   'P 1'
#
loop_
_entity.id
_entity.type
_entity.pdbx_description
1 polymer ?
#
loop_
_entity_poly.entity_id
_entity_poly.type
_entity_poly.pdbx_seq_one_letter_code
_entity_poly.pdbx_strand_id
1 'polypeptide(L)'
;TLVDDAFCEEMQRVGNLSLSISLEGFEEVNDLRRGVGVYDKVMAAMDKLKSHGLIFGTSICYTSKNIETVTSDEFLDMIIEKGCRFTWYFHYMPVGNDAAVDLLPTKEQREYMYHRVREIRGATGGKQIYAMDFQNDGEFVGGCIAGGRNYCHINANGDVEPCVFIHYSSANIKEVSLLEALKQPLFMAYRDHQPFNNNHLRPCPMLENPEILQEMVEQTGAKSTDLQSPETVEHLCGKCADYACQWKEAADKLWEEHPYVHKGYSNYKKK
;
A
#
# COMPACT_ATOMS: atom_id res chain seq x y z
N THR A 1 12.49 -18.83 0.79
CA THR A 1 12.40 -18.10 -0.50
C THR A 1 12.77 -19.03 -1.65
N LEU A 2 12.36 -18.66 -2.87
CA LEU A 2 12.74 -19.37 -4.12
C LEU A 2 13.93 -18.69 -4.81
N VAL A 3 14.62 -17.79 -4.12
CA VAL A 3 15.78 -17.06 -4.68
C VAL A 3 17.01 -17.96 -4.53
N ASP A 4 17.43 -18.55 -5.64
CA ASP A 4 18.66 -19.32 -5.79
C ASP A 4 19.58 -18.69 -6.86
N ASP A 5 20.75 -19.29 -7.11
CA ASP A 5 21.69 -18.72 -8.07
C ASP A 5 21.16 -18.74 -9.49
N ALA A 6 20.48 -19.83 -9.88
CA ALA A 6 19.87 -19.94 -11.21
C ALA A 6 18.81 -18.84 -11.45
N PHE A 7 17.99 -18.54 -10.42
CA PHE A 7 17.04 -17.44 -10.48
C PHE A 7 17.75 -16.07 -10.61
N CYS A 8 18.83 -15.85 -9.86
CA CYS A 8 19.59 -14.61 -9.96
C CYS A 8 20.27 -14.44 -11.33
N GLU A 9 20.84 -15.50 -11.89
CA GLU A 9 21.40 -15.49 -13.25
C GLU A 9 20.34 -15.16 -14.29
N GLU A 10 19.14 -15.73 -14.17
CA GLU A 10 18.05 -15.42 -15.08
C GLU A 10 17.55 -14.00 -14.93
N MET A 11 17.48 -13.45 -13.71
CA MET A 11 17.20 -12.04 -13.49
C MET A 11 18.21 -11.13 -14.18
N GLN A 12 19.51 -11.46 -14.08
CA GLN A 12 20.56 -10.71 -14.78
C GLN A 12 20.38 -10.79 -16.30
N ARG A 13 20.06 -11.99 -16.82
CA ARG A 13 19.86 -12.21 -18.26
C ARG A 13 18.70 -11.39 -18.82
N VAL A 14 17.56 -11.36 -18.14
CA VAL A 14 16.38 -10.59 -18.60
C VAL A 14 16.52 -9.09 -18.35
N GLY A 15 17.20 -8.68 -17.27
CA GLY A 15 17.59 -7.30 -16.98
C GLY A 15 16.46 -6.31 -16.69
N ASN A 16 15.22 -6.77 -16.54
CA ASN A 16 14.03 -5.93 -16.35
C ASN A 16 13.21 -6.30 -15.10
N LEU A 17 13.79 -7.07 -14.18
CA LEU A 17 13.17 -7.48 -12.93
C LEU A 17 13.82 -6.77 -11.73
N SER A 18 13.00 -6.35 -10.78
CA SER A 18 13.44 -5.89 -9.48
C SER A 18 12.52 -6.51 -8.43
N LEU A 19 13.12 -7.09 -7.39
CA LEU A 19 12.36 -7.75 -6.33
C LEU A 19 12.06 -6.79 -5.18
N SER A 20 10.86 -6.90 -4.65
CA SER A 20 10.47 -6.32 -3.37
C SER A 20 10.21 -7.45 -2.38
N ILE A 21 11.13 -7.64 -1.43
CA ILE A 21 11.10 -8.76 -0.50
C ILE A 21 10.29 -8.36 0.74
N SER A 22 9.33 -9.20 1.09
CA SER A 22 8.52 -8.95 2.27
C SER A 22 9.31 -9.16 3.55
N LEU A 23 9.34 -8.13 4.41
CA LEU A 23 10.03 -8.15 5.71
C LEU A 23 9.24 -7.25 6.69
N GLU A 24 8.98 -7.74 7.90
CA GLU A 24 8.09 -7.05 8.85
C GLU A 24 8.82 -6.51 10.09
N GLY A 25 10.15 -6.60 10.14
CA GLY A 25 11.00 -6.22 11.27
C GLY A 25 12.18 -7.15 11.45
N PHE A 26 12.79 -7.15 12.63
CA PHE A 26 13.79 -8.14 13.00
C PHE A 26 13.15 -9.52 13.20
N GLU A 27 13.96 -10.54 13.43
CA GLU A 27 13.59 -11.96 13.45
C GLU A 27 12.28 -12.23 14.21
N GLU A 28 12.20 -11.81 15.47
CA GLU A 28 11.05 -12.08 16.32
C GLU A 28 9.74 -11.54 15.74
N VAL A 29 9.73 -10.27 15.31
CA VAL A 29 8.54 -9.61 14.75
C VAL A 29 8.21 -10.18 13.38
N ASN A 30 9.21 -10.45 12.56
CA ASN A 30 9.04 -11.03 11.25
C ASN A 30 8.44 -12.43 11.31
N ASP A 31 9.04 -13.29 12.16
CA ASP A 31 8.68 -14.70 12.23
C ASP A 31 7.34 -14.93 12.94
N LEU A 32 6.97 -14.03 13.86
CA LEU A 32 5.61 -14.03 14.45
C LEU A 32 4.52 -13.92 13.36
N ARG A 33 4.74 -13.10 12.34
CA ARG A 33 3.75 -12.88 11.29
C ARG A 33 3.91 -13.85 10.11
N ARG A 34 5.14 -14.16 9.73
CA ARG A 34 5.44 -14.90 8.49
C ARG A 34 5.81 -16.36 8.71
N GLY A 35 6.00 -16.76 9.96
CA GLY A 35 6.38 -18.11 10.35
C GLY A 35 7.85 -18.22 10.73
N VAL A 36 8.14 -19.15 11.64
CA VAL A 36 9.48 -19.38 12.21
C VAL A 36 10.49 -19.72 11.11
N GLY A 37 11.65 -19.08 11.15
CA GLY A 37 12.77 -19.28 10.23
C GLY A 37 12.57 -18.62 8.85
N VAL A 38 11.53 -17.80 8.68
CA VAL A 38 11.35 -17.02 7.44
C VAL A 38 12.33 -15.86 7.38
N TYR A 39 12.65 -15.25 8.52
CA TYR A 39 13.64 -14.17 8.61
C TYR A 39 15.00 -14.60 8.05
N ASP A 40 15.54 -15.72 8.49
CA ASP A 40 16.83 -16.24 8.02
C ASP A 40 16.83 -16.49 6.51
N LYS A 41 15.73 -17.04 5.98
CA LYS A 41 15.58 -17.27 4.53
C LYS A 41 15.54 -15.97 3.75
N VAL A 42 14.93 -14.92 4.31
CA VAL A 42 14.89 -13.58 3.71
C VAL A 42 16.29 -12.98 3.72
N MET A 43 17.00 -13.04 4.84
CA MET A 43 18.37 -12.53 4.96
C MET A 43 19.32 -13.22 3.96
N ALA A 44 19.24 -14.54 3.83
CA ALA A 44 20.01 -15.30 2.86
C ALA A 44 19.69 -14.94 1.39
N ALA A 45 18.40 -14.69 1.10
CA ALA A 45 17.98 -14.23 -0.21
C ALA A 45 18.52 -12.85 -0.57
N MET A 46 18.53 -11.91 0.38
CA MET A 46 19.11 -10.58 0.19
C MET A 46 20.62 -10.66 -0.07
N ASP A 47 21.34 -11.47 0.73
CA ASP A 47 22.78 -11.67 0.51
C ASP A 47 23.09 -12.23 -0.88
N LYS A 48 22.26 -13.15 -1.36
CA LYS A 48 22.38 -13.74 -2.68
C LYS A 48 22.11 -12.69 -3.79
N LEU A 49 21.03 -11.94 -3.71
CA LEU A 49 20.72 -10.86 -4.66
C LEU A 49 21.83 -9.81 -4.69
N LYS A 50 22.36 -9.44 -3.52
CA LYS A 50 23.49 -8.51 -3.40
C LYS A 50 24.75 -9.05 -4.06
N SER A 51 25.09 -10.33 -3.84
CA SER A 51 26.30 -10.95 -4.43
C SER A 51 26.25 -11.02 -5.96
N HIS A 52 25.04 -11.10 -6.53
CA HIS A 52 24.81 -11.03 -7.99
C HIS A 52 24.68 -9.60 -8.53
N GLY A 53 24.81 -8.55 -7.67
CA GLY A 53 24.70 -7.16 -8.10
C GLY A 53 23.29 -6.75 -8.54
N LEU A 54 22.26 -7.45 -8.11
CA LEU A 54 20.88 -7.21 -8.48
C LEU A 54 20.27 -6.06 -7.66
N ILE A 55 19.41 -5.27 -8.30
CA ILE A 55 18.64 -4.21 -7.61
C ILE A 55 17.40 -4.84 -6.98
N PHE A 56 17.23 -4.63 -5.68
CA PHE A 56 16.07 -5.09 -4.93
C PHE A 56 15.78 -4.17 -3.74
N GLY A 57 14.62 -4.35 -3.14
CA GLY A 57 14.19 -3.62 -1.96
C GLY A 57 13.29 -4.46 -1.06
N THR A 58 12.67 -3.82 -0.10
CA THR A 58 11.73 -4.44 0.83
C THR A 58 10.30 -3.97 0.60
N SER A 59 9.34 -4.83 0.93
CA SER A 59 7.92 -4.54 1.07
C SER A 59 7.52 -4.79 2.52
N ILE A 60 7.07 -3.76 3.20
CA ILE A 60 6.80 -3.76 4.63
C ILE A 60 5.35 -3.37 4.87
N CYS A 61 4.58 -4.24 5.51
CA CYS A 61 3.28 -3.84 6.04
C CYS A 61 3.47 -3.32 7.46
N TYR A 62 3.39 -2.00 7.64
CA TYR A 62 3.48 -1.43 8.98
C TYR A 62 2.13 -1.44 9.69
N THR A 63 2.18 -1.71 10.99
CA THR A 63 1.05 -1.86 11.90
C THR A 63 1.32 -1.05 13.16
N SER A 64 0.32 -0.96 14.05
CA SER A 64 0.49 -0.41 15.40
C SER A 64 1.59 -1.08 16.22
N LYS A 65 2.02 -2.30 15.84
CA LYS A 65 2.94 -3.13 16.62
C LYS A 65 4.39 -3.08 16.13
N ASN A 66 4.64 -2.77 14.85
CA ASN A 66 5.99 -2.84 14.29
C ASN A 66 6.51 -1.52 13.70
N ILE A 67 5.68 -0.48 13.66
CA ILE A 67 6.02 0.80 13.00
C ILE A 67 7.34 1.40 13.50
N GLU A 68 7.59 1.41 14.80
CA GLU A 68 8.83 1.92 15.39
C GLU A 68 10.05 1.09 14.98
N THR A 69 9.89 -0.23 14.96
CA THR A 69 10.96 -1.16 14.56
C THR A 69 11.35 -0.96 13.10
N VAL A 70 10.35 -1.01 12.19
CA VAL A 70 10.62 -0.98 10.73
C VAL A 70 11.05 0.39 10.21
N THR A 71 10.98 1.42 11.03
CA THR A 71 11.44 2.78 10.72
C THR A 71 12.64 3.20 11.55
N SER A 72 13.14 2.35 12.45
CA SER A 72 14.33 2.64 13.25
C SER A 72 15.59 2.76 12.37
N ASP A 73 16.55 3.53 12.85
CA ASP A 73 17.83 3.65 12.14
C ASP A 73 18.55 2.31 12.03
N GLU A 74 18.49 1.50 13.08
CA GLU A 74 19.11 0.17 13.12
C GLU A 74 18.52 -0.76 12.04
N PHE A 75 17.20 -0.77 11.89
CA PHE A 75 16.56 -1.59 10.88
C PHE A 75 16.86 -1.09 9.47
N LEU A 76 16.82 0.22 9.25
CA LEU A 76 17.14 0.83 7.96
C LEU A 76 18.61 0.57 7.58
N ASP A 77 19.53 0.75 8.50
CA ASP A 77 20.96 0.49 8.26
C ASP A 77 21.21 -0.99 7.93
N MET A 78 20.53 -1.90 8.63
CA MET A 78 20.60 -3.34 8.34
C MET A 78 20.13 -3.66 6.93
N ILE A 79 18.96 -3.18 6.48
CA ILE A 79 18.48 -3.48 5.11
C ILE A 79 19.33 -2.80 4.03
N ILE A 80 19.88 -1.61 4.29
CA ILE A 80 20.81 -0.93 3.40
C ILE A 80 22.10 -1.74 3.28
N GLU A 81 22.65 -2.20 4.41
CA GLU A 81 23.84 -3.06 4.43
C GLU A 81 23.60 -4.39 3.69
N LYS A 82 22.42 -4.97 3.82
CA LYS A 82 21.99 -6.13 3.03
C LYS A 82 21.85 -5.85 1.52
N GLY A 83 21.89 -4.60 1.10
CA GLY A 83 21.91 -4.19 -0.31
C GLY A 83 20.59 -3.65 -0.83
N CYS A 84 19.58 -3.47 0.01
CA CYS A 84 18.32 -2.87 -0.40
C CYS A 84 18.51 -1.43 -0.89
N ARG A 85 17.84 -1.08 -2.00
CA ARG A 85 17.88 0.26 -2.60
C ARG A 85 16.59 1.02 -2.44
N PHE A 86 15.49 0.33 -2.15
CA PHE A 86 14.19 0.92 -1.85
C PHE A 86 13.47 0.14 -0.77
N THR A 87 12.55 0.79 -0.09
CA THR A 87 11.62 0.18 0.85
C THR A 87 10.22 0.73 0.60
N TRP A 88 9.26 -0.17 0.46
CA TRP A 88 7.86 0.14 0.27
C TRP A 88 7.11 -0.10 1.57
N TYR A 89 6.56 0.95 2.13
CA TYR A 89 5.73 0.89 3.31
C TYR A 89 4.26 0.86 2.91
N PHE A 90 3.59 -0.20 3.29
CA PHE A 90 2.15 -0.37 3.17
C PHE A 90 1.51 -0.24 4.54
N HIS A 91 0.57 0.66 4.67
CA HIS A 91 -0.30 0.73 5.84
C HIS A 91 -1.10 -0.57 5.97
N TYR A 92 -1.23 -1.10 7.18
CA TYR A 92 -2.12 -2.23 7.42
C TYR A 92 -3.55 -1.89 7.00
N MET A 93 -4.18 -2.78 6.26
CA MET A 93 -5.54 -2.62 5.76
C MET A 93 -6.42 -3.72 6.37
N PRO A 94 -7.53 -3.36 7.07
CA PRO A 94 -8.35 -4.32 7.82
C PRO A 94 -9.35 -5.04 6.90
N VAL A 95 -8.85 -5.80 5.92
CA VAL A 95 -9.63 -6.53 4.92
C VAL A 95 -9.96 -7.92 5.43
N GLY A 96 -11.21 -8.37 5.20
CA GLY A 96 -11.72 -9.67 5.64
C GLY A 96 -12.51 -9.60 6.94
N ASN A 97 -13.46 -10.52 7.10
CA ASN A 97 -14.39 -10.54 8.24
C ASN A 97 -13.68 -10.60 9.61
N ASP A 98 -12.54 -11.30 9.69
CA ASP A 98 -11.77 -11.50 10.93
C ASP A 98 -10.54 -10.59 11.03
N ALA A 99 -10.52 -9.47 10.29
CA ALA A 99 -9.38 -8.56 10.31
C ALA A 99 -9.14 -7.96 11.70
N ALA A 100 -7.88 -7.98 12.15
CA ALA A 100 -7.46 -7.47 13.45
C ALA A 100 -7.38 -5.94 13.43
N VAL A 101 -8.44 -5.25 13.82
CA VAL A 101 -8.55 -3.78 13.79
C VAL A 101 -7.52 -3.10 14.70
N ASP A 102 -7.09 -3.77 15.77
CA ASP A 102 -6.04 -3.29 16.69
C ASP A 102 -4.64 -3.18 16.07
N LEU A 103 -4.46 -3.74 14.87
CA LEU A 103 -3.24 -3.57 14.09
C LEU A 103 -3.20 -2.27 13.28
N LEU A 104 -4.31 -1.54 13.18
CA LEU A 104 -4.29 -0.20 12.60
C LEU A 104 -3.37 0.71 13.42
N PRO A 105 -2.44 1.43 12.79
CA PRO A 105 -1.66 2.46 13.48
C PRO A 105 -2.56 3.52 14.09
N THR A 106 -2.17 4.07 15.25
CA THR A 106 -2.88 5.24 15.79
C THR A 106 -2.63 6.48 14.94
N LYS A 107 -3.41 7.55 15.15
CA LYS A 107 -3.19 8.82 14.44
C LYS A 107 -1.78 9.37 14.70
N GLU A 108 -1.27 9.26 15.93
CA GLU A 108 0.07 9.68 16.31
C GLU A 108 1.15 8.86 15.61
N GLN A 109 0.95 7.55 15.51
CA GLN A 109 1.86 6.66 14.79
C GLN A 109 1.86 6.97 13.27
N ARG A 110 0.71 7.28 12.70
CA ARG A 110 0.63 7.66 11.29
C ARG A 110 1.25 9.04 11.03
N GLU A 111 1.05 10.01 11.92
CA GLU A 111 1.74 11.32 11.87
C GLU A 111 3.26 11.15 11.99
N TYR A 112 3.72 10.31 12.93
CA TYR A 112 5.13 9.92 13.01
C TYR A 112 5.64 9.35 11.69
N MET A 113 4.92 8.40 11.09
CA MET A 113 5.30 7.77 9.82
C MET A 113 5.41 8.79 8.68
N TYR A 114 4.48 9.75 8.62
CA TYR A 114 4.51 10.86 7.67
C TYR A 114 5.81 11.66 7.75
N HIS A 115 6.22 12.04 8.95
CA HIS A 115 7.47 12.79 9.16
C HIS A 115 8.70 11.91 8.93
N ARG A 116 8.68 10.70 9.46
CA ARG A 116 9.83 9.79 9.40
C ARG A 116 10.23 9.40 7.98
N VAL A 117 9.27 9.08 7.13
CA VAL A 117 9.58 8.75 5.72
C VAL A 117 10.17 9.95 4.98
N ARG A 118 9.73 11.16 5.27
CA ARG A 118 10.29 12.39 4.71
C ARG A 118 11.70 12.65 5.19
N GLU A 119 11.98 12.38 6.47
CA GLU A 119 13.32 12.43 7.04
C GLU A 119 14.26 11.41 6.37
N ILE A 120 13.83 10.15 6.24
CA ILE A 120 14.59 9.09 5.55
C ILE A 120 14.95 9.52 4.12
N ARG A 121 14.05 10.18 3.41
CA ARG A 121 14.25 10.70 2.05
C ARG A 121 15.01 12.03 2.00
N GLY A 122 15.28 12.64 3.13
CA GLY A 122 15.86 13.99 3.22
C GLY A 122 17.17 14.12 2.44
N ALA A 123 17.35 15.26 1.77
CA ALA A 123 18.56 15.59 1.02
C ALA A 123 19.79 15.76 1.92
N THR A 124 19.58 16.07 3.19
CA THR A 124 20.63 16.26 4.19
C THR A 124 20.33 15.37 5.39
N GLY A 125 21.21 14.43 5.68
CA GLY A 125 21.04 13.48 6.81
C GLY A 125 20.07 12.31 6.54
N GLY A 126 19.53 12.19 5.33
CA GLY A 126 18.71 11.04 4.93
C GLY A 126 19.50 9.75 4.79
N LYS A 127 18.78 8.63 4.69
CA LYS A 127 19.36 7.30 4.48
C LYS A 127 19.59 7.03 2.97
N GLN A 128 20.55 6.17 2.64
CA GLN A 128 20.83 5.76 1.26
C GLN A 128 19.83 4.70 0.74
N ILE A 129 18.55 4.96 0.95
CA ILE A 129 17.45 4.11 0.52
C ILE A 129 16.26 4.97 0.08
N TYR A 130 15.61 4.60 -1.02
CA TYR A 130 14.38 5.25 -1.43
C TYR A 130 13.20 4.67 -0.64
N ALA A 131 12.64 5.42 0.29
CA ALA A 131 11.48 5.04 1.07
C ALA A 131 10.20 5.59 0.43
N MET A 132 9.18 4.74 0.26
CA MET A 132 7.85 5.12 -0.22
C MET A 132 6.80 4.67 0.80
N ASP A 133 5.91 5.58 1.19
CA ASP A 133 4.75 5.29 2.03
C ASP A 133 3.48 5.49 1.21
N PHE A 134 2.92 4.40 0.72
CA PHE A 134 1.78 4.45 -0.21
C PHE A 134 0.59 5.25 0.33
N GLN A 135 0.39 5.27 1.64
CA GLN A 135 -0.76 5.93 2.24
C GLN A 135 -0.53 7.43 2.48
N ASN A 136 0.69 7.82 2.87
CA ASN A 136 1.03 9.21 3.15
C ASN A 136 1.64 9.93 1.94
N ASP A 137 1.91 9.24 0.83
CA ASP A 137 2.46 9.79 -0.40
C ASP A 137 1.38 10.13 -1.46
N GLY A 138 0.11 10.05 -1.10
CA GLY A 138 -1.01 10.38 -1.98
C GLY A 138 -0.94 11.80 -2.56
N GLU A 139 -0.30 12.72 -1.86
CA GLU A 139 -0.07 14.09 -2.33
C GLU A 139 0.76 14.17 -3.62
N PHE A 140 1.75 13.27 -3.79
CA PHE A 140 2.63 13.26 -4.97
C PHE A 140 1.98 12.70 -6.22
N VAL A 141 0.88 11.98 -6.06
CA VAL A 141 0.15 11.32 -7.17
C VAL A 141 -1.28 11.84 -7.35
N GLY A 142 -1.65 12.87 -6.58
CA GLY A 142 -2.99 13.48 -6.66
C GLY A 142 -4.09 12.61 -6.09
N GLY A 143 -3.83 11.92 -4.99
CA GLY A 143 -4.78 11.05 -4.29
C GLY A 143 -4.70 9.57 -4.69
N CYS A 144 -5.79 8.83 -4.55
CA CYS A 144 -5.85 7.41 -4.85
C CYS A 144 -5.59 7.12 -6.34
N ILE A 145 -4.78 6.10 -6.63
CA ILE A 145 -4.44 5.65 -7.99
C ILE A 145 -5.30 4.47 -8.49
N ALA A 146 -6.16 3.92 -7.62
CA ALA A 146 -6.96 2.72 -7.87
C ALA A 146 -8.15 2.94 -8.82
N GLY A 147 -8.95 1.91 -9.05
CA GLY A 147 -10.15 1.98 -9.87
C GLY A 147 -9.87 2.22 -11.35
N GLY A 148 -8.73 1.76 -11.84
CA GLY A 148 -8.34 1.89 -13.25
C GLY A 148 -7.74 3.25 -13.62
N ARG A 149 -7.54 4.17 -12.66
CA ARG A 149 -6.87 5.45 -12.93
C ARG A 149 -5.41 5.22 -13.37
N ASN A 150 -4.62 4.56 -12.53
CA ASN A 150 -3.25 4.14 -12.82
C ASN A 150 -3.00 2.69 -12.39
N TYR A 151 -3.96 2.08 -11.71
CA TYR A 151 -3.83 0.77 -11.10
C TYR A 151 -5.20 0.11 -10.95
N CYS A 152 -5.23 -1.19 -11.18
CA CYS A 152 -6.31 -2.11 -10.78
C CYS A 152 -5.69 -3.43 -10.35
N HIS A 153 -6.48 -4.27 -9.71
CA HIS A 153 -6.09 -5.63 -9.32
C HIS A 153 -6.91 -6.66 -10.10
N ILE A 154 -6.28 -7.74 -10.48
CA ILE A 154 -6.96 -8.92 -11.04
C ILE A 154 -6.66 -10.07 -10.10
N ASN A 155 -7.68 -10.60 -9.45
CA ASN A 155 -7.51 -11.68 -8.51
C ASN A 155 -7.33 -13.05 -9.21
N ALA A 156 -7.06 -14.09 -8.44
CA ALA A 156 -6.83 -15.43 -8.97
C ALA A 156 -8.03 -16.03 -9.72
N ASN A 157 -9.26 -15.55 -9.44
CA ASN A 157 -10.48 -15.98 -10.12
C ASN A 157 -10.70 -15.24 -11.45
N GLY A 158 -9.96 -14.13 -11.69
CA GLY A 158 -10.08 -13.26 -12.84
C GLY A 158 -11.00 -12.05 -12.62
N ASP A 159 -11.49 -11.83 -11.40
CA ASP A 159 -12.28 -10.65 -11.10
C ASP A 159 -11.40 -9.40 -11.13
N VAL A 160 -11.90 -8.33 -11.76
CA VAL A 160 -11.16 -7.08 -11.90
C VAL A 160 -11.61 -6.11 -10.82
N GLU A 161 -10.77 -5.95 -9.83
CA GLU A 161 -11.01 -5.20 -8.59
C GLU A 161 -10.36 -3.81 -8.65
N PRO A 162 -10.93 -2.79 -8.00
CA PRO A 162 -10.32 -1.46 -7.96
C PRO A 162 -8.90 -1.45 -7.38
N CYS A 163 -8.66 -2.23 -6.34
CA CYS A 163 -7.43 -2.29 -5.58
C CYS A 163 -7.28 -3.68 -4.95
N VAL A 164 -6.05 -4.10 -4.67
CA VAL A 164 -5.74 -5.36 -3.94
C VAL A 164 -6.39 -5.44 -2.55
N PHE A 165 -6.82 -4.31 -1.99
CA PHE A 165 -7.50 -4.23 -0.70
C PHE A 165 -9.02 -4.07 -0.80
N ILE A 166 -9.58 -3.96 -2.00
CA ILE A 166 -11.02 -3.70 -2.23
C ILE A 166 -11.59 -4.81 -3.09
N HIS A 167 -12.11 -5.81 -2.40
CA HIS A 167 -12.56 -7.07 -2.98
C HIS A 167 -14.03 -6.98 -3.44
N TYR A 168 -14.31 -6.04 -4.35
CA TYR A 168 -15.61 -5.88 -5.00
C TYR A 168 -15.44 -5.70 -6.50
N SER A 169 -16.28 -6.38 -7.28
CA SER A 169 -16.25 -6.28 -8.74
C SER A 169 -17.61 -6.61 -9.37
N SER A 170 -17.78 -6.17 -10.61
CA SER A 170 -18.87 -6.55 -11.50
C SER A 170 -18.35 -7.14 -12.82
N ALA A 171 -17.02 -7.36 -12.95
CA ALA A 171 -16.41 -7.81 -14.18
C ALA A 171 -15.29 -8.84 -13.96
N ASN A 172 -15.25 -9.84 -14.84
CA ASN A 172 -14.23 -10.89 -14.80
C ASN A 172 -13.55 -10.97 -16.18
N ILE A 173 -12.21 -11.04 -16.21
CA ILE A 173 -11.43 -11.09 -17.47
C ILE A 173 -11.63 -12.38 -18.28
N LYS A 174 -12.26 -13.41 -17.71
CA LYS A 174 -12.65 -14.63 -18.45
C LYS A 174 -13.93 -14.43 -19.27
N GLU A 175 -14.68 -13.38 -18.96
CA GLU A 175 -15.99 -13.10 -19.56
C GLU A 175 -15.95 -11.87 -20.48
N VAL A 176 -15.14 -10.86 -20.12
CA VAL A 176 -15.02 -9.60 -20.85
C VAL A 176 -13.56 -9.23 -21.07
N SER A 177 -13.30 -8.37 -22.06
CA SER A 177 -11.95 -7.82 -22.25
C SER A 177 -11.54 -6.91 -21.10
N LEU A 178 -10.23 -6.74 -20.86
CA LEU A 178 -9.72 -5.82 -19.84
C LEU A 178 -10.26 -4.39 -20.07
N LEU A 179 -10.36 -3.94 -21.32
CA LEU A 179 -10.87 -2.60 -21.64
C LEU A 179 -12.34 -2.44 -21.24
N GLU A 180 -13.15 -3.48 -21.38
CA GLU A 180 -14.54 -3.50 -20.91
C GLU A 180 -14.61 -3.55 -19.39
N ALA A 181 -13.79 -4.40 -18.75
CA ALA A 181 -13.69 -4.49 -17.31
C ALA A 181 -13.29 -3.14 -16.65
N LEU A 182 -12.39 -2.37 -17.27
CA LEU A 182 -12.03 -1.03 -16.83
C LEU A 182 -13.16 0.00 -16.95
N LYS A 183 -14.27 -0.35 -17.62
CA LYS A 183 -15.46 0.48 -17.73
C LYS A 183 -16.64 -0.04 -16.90
N GLN A 184 -16.39 -1.02 -16.03
CA GLN A 184 -17.44 -1.52 -15.14
C GLN A 184 -17.99 -0.41 -14.22
N PRO A 185 -19.23 -0.52 -13.75
CA PRO A 185 -19.89 0.55 -13.00
C PRO A 185 -19.06 1.04 -11.79
N LEU A 186 -18.46 0.14 -11.02
CA LEU A 186 -17.65 0.53 -9.86
C LEU A 186 -16.41 1.36 -10.27
N PHE A 187 -15.74 1.04 -11.39
CA PHE A 187 -14.60 1.82 -11.87
C PHE A 187 -15.01 3.18 -12.39
N MET A 188 -16.19 3.26 -13.00
CA MET A 188 -16.75 4.54 -13.41
C MET A 188 -17.11 5.41 -12.20
N ALA A 189 -17.66 4.83 -11.14
CA ALA A 189 -17.89 5.52 -9.88
C ALA A 189 -16.58 6.02 -9.25
N TYR A 190 -15.51 5.20 -9.25
CA TYR A 190 -14.18 5.65 -8.84
C TYR A 190 -13.69 6.86 -9.62
N ARG A 191 -13.78 6.82 -10.95
CA ARG A 191 -13.37 7.93 -11.81
C ARG A 191 -14.13 9.22 -11.51
N ASP A 192 -15.42 9.09 -11.25
CA ASP A 192 -16.29 10.25 -11.06
C ASP A 192 -16.14 10.88 -9.66
N HIS A 193 -15.71 10.09 -8.67
CA HIS A 193 -15.48 10.55 -7.29
C HIS A 193 -14.01 10.91 -7.00
N GLN A 194 -13.05 10.52 -7.85
CA GLN A 194 -11.63 10.86 -7.62
C GLN A 194 -11.33 12.33 -7.93
N PRO A 195 -10.54 13.01 -7.09
CA PRO A 195 -9.99 12.52 -5.82
C PRO A 195 -11.10 12.42 -4.76
N PHE A 196 -11.09 11.34 -3.97
CA PHE A 196 -12.10 11.11 -2.91
C PHE A 196 -12.07 12.16 -1.80
N ASN A 197 -10.95 12.88 -1.68
CA ASN A 197 -10.77 13.97 -0.74
C ASN A 197 -9.84 15.03 -1.35
N ASN A 198 -10.12 16.29 -1.07
CA ASN A 198 -9.23 17.40 -1.48
C ASN A 198 -7.92 17.40 -0.68
N ASN A 199 -7.92 16.82 0.52
CA ASN A 199 -6.73 16.53 1.29
C ASN A 199 -6.16 15.18 0.84
N HIS A 200 -5.08 15.20 0.07
CA HIS A 200 -4.47 13.99 -0.48
C HIS A 200 -3.69 13.15 0.55
N LEU A 201 -3.64 13.56 1.82
CA LEU A 201 -3.25 12.70 2.94
C LEU A 201 -4.41 11.81 3.42
N ARG A 202 -5.57 11.94 2.79
CA ARG A 202 -6.75 11.10 2.97
C ARG A 202 -7.19 10.50 1.63
N PRO A 203 -6.29 9.76 0.93
CA PRO A 203 -6.54 9.37 -0.45
C PRO A 203 -7.49 8.18 -0.62
N CYS A 204 -7.57 7.27 0.37
CA CYS A 204 -8.22 5.97 0.22
C CYS A 204 -9.73 6.06 0.48
N PRO A 205 -10.57 5.51 -0.42
CA PRO A 205 -12.00 5.48 -0.18
C PRO A 205 -12.41 4.47 0.90
N MET A 206 -11.57 3.47 1.22
CA MET A 206 -11.85 2.51 2.28
C MET A 206 -11.39 3.02 3.64
N LEU A 207 -10.11 3.42 3.73
CA LEU A 207 -9.48 3.69 5.02
C LEU A 207 -9.83 5.09 5.57
N GLU A 208 -9.97 6.09 4.70
CA GLU A 208 -10.13 7.49 5.12
C GLU A 208 -11.46 8.13 4.70
N ASN A 209 -12.19 7.50 3.78
CA ASN A 209 -13.48 8.00 3.31
C ASN A 209 -14.46 6.81 3.12
N PRO A 210 -14.69 5.99 4.18
CA PRO A 210 -15.43 4.72 4.07
C PRO A 210 -16.87 4.90 3.58
N GLU A 211 -17.48 6.02 3.88
CA GLU A 211 -18.83 6.37 3.41
C GLU A 211 -18.90 6.43 1.88
N ILE A 212 -17.84 6.92 1.23
CA ILE A 212 -17.77 7.02 -0.24
C ILE A 212 -17.64 5.63 -0.87
N LEU A 213 -16.83 4.74 -0.28
CA LEU A 213 -16.71 3.37 -0.78
C LEU A 213 -18.03 2.62 -0.65
N GLN A 214 -18.67 2.73 0.51
CA GLN A 214 -19.97 2.09 0.74
C GLN A 214 -21.00 2.54 -0.29
N GLU A 215 -21.14 3.84 -0.48
CA GLU A 215 -22.05 4.42 -1.47
C GLU A 215 -21.75 3.91 -2.89
N MET A 216 -20.49 3.93 -3.32
CA MET A 216 -20.10 3.45 -4.66
C MET A 216 -20.43 1.97 -4.87
N VAL A 217 -20.15 1.11 -3.90
CA VAL A 217 -20.41 -0.34 -4.02
C VAL A 217 -21.92 -0.61 -4.05
N GLU A 218 -22.70 0.03 -3.18
CA GLU A 218 -24.15 -0.13 -3.11
C GLU A 218 -24.84 0.38 -4.40
N GLN A 219 -24.50 1.57 -4.88
CA GLN A 219 -25.09 2.16 -6.09
C GLN A 219 -24.76 1.38 -7.35
N THR A 220 -23.56 0.80 -7.42
CA THR A 220 -23.12 0.05 -8.60
C THR A 220 -23.53 -1.40 -8.58
N GLY A 221 -23.97 -1.92 -7.44
CA GLY A 221 -24.32 -3.32 -7.25
C GLY A 221 -23.12 -4.28 -7.37
N ALA A 222 -21.89 -3.76 -7.22
CA ALA A 222 -20.68 -4.60 -7.21
C ALA A 222 -20.74 -5.59 -6.05
N LYS A 223 -20.28 -6.82 -6.31
CA LYS A 223 -20.35 -7.91 -5.34
C LYS A 223 -18.99 -8.22 -4.76
N SER A 224 -18.98 -8.76 -3.54
CA SER A 224 -17.75 -9.31 -2.95
C SER A 224 -17.16 -10.39 -3.85
N THR A 225 -15.88 -10.32 -4.08
CA THR A 225 -15.08 -11.28 -4.85
C THR A 225 -14.39 -12.32 -3.97
N ASP A 226 -14.54 -12.22 -2.65
CA ASP A 226 -14.12 -13.26 -1.72
C ASP A 226 -15.15 -14.40 -1.74
N LEU A 227 -14.71 -15.53 -2.27
CA LEU A 227 -15.57 -16.72 -2.44
C LEU A 227 -15.71 -17.55 -1.17
N GLN A 228 -14.77 -17.42 -0.23
CA GLN A 228 -14.76 -18.24 0.99
C GLN A 228 -15.51 -17.58 2.13
N SER A 229 -15.31 -16.28 2.31
CA SER A 229 -15.90 -15.50 3.39
C SER A 229 -16.29 -14.11 2.90
N PRO A 230 -17.32 -14.02 2.03
CA PRO A 230 -17.74 -12.73 1.47
C PRO A 230 -17.99 -11.70 2.56
N GLU A 231 -17.27 -10.59 2.49
CA GLU A 231 -17.43 -9.46 3.40
C GLU A 231 -18.41 -8.45 2.80
N THR A 232 -19.36 -7.95 3.60
CA THR A 232 -20.23 -6.85 3.16
C THR A 232 -19.47 -5.53 3.20
N VAL A 233 -19.80 -4.61 2.29
CA VAL A 233 -19.15 -3.29 2.26
C VAL A 233 -19.44 -2.49 3.51
N GLU A 234 -20.63 -2.63 4.10
CA GLU A 234 -20.99 -2.02 5.37
C GLU A 234 -20.06 -2.47 6.51
N HIS A 235 -19.78 -3.78 6.62
CA HIS A 235 -18.86 -4.34 7.62
C HIS A 235 -17.43 -3.84 7.40
N LEU A 236 -16.94 -3.89 6.17
CA LEU A 236 -15.60 -3.40 5.82
C LEU A 236 -15.43 -1.92 6.17
N CYS A 237 -16.37 -1.08 5.76
CA CYS A 237 -16.34 0.36 6.00
C CYS A 237 -16.52 0.70 7.49
N GLY A 238 -17.37 -0.06 8.21
CA GLY A 238 -17.55 0.08 9.65
C GLY A 238 -16.25 -0.10 10.44
N LYS A 239 -15.38 -1.02 10.06
CA LYS A 239 -14.06 -1.20 10.68
C LYS A 239 -13.13 0.00 10.51
N CYS A 240 -13.32 0.80 9.47
CA CYS A 240 -12.48 1.94 9.14
C CYS A 240 -13.01 3.28 9.68
N ALA A 241 -14.28 3.37 10.08
CA ALA A 241 -14.96 4.62 10.40
C ALA A 241 -14.27 5.40 11.54
N ASP A 242 -13.99 4.73 12.65
CA ASP A 242 -13.31 5.37 13.79
C ASP A 242 -11.90 5.83 13.42
N TYR A 243 -11.17 5.02 12.69
CA TYR A 243 -9.83 5.37 12.20
C TYR A 243 -9.87 6.60 11.29
N ALA A 244 -10.79 6.63 10.32
CA ALA A 244 -10.97 7.75 9.41
C ALA A 244 -11.25 9.07 10.14
N CYS A 245 -12.12 9.00 11.18
CA CYS A 245 -12.46 10.13 12.02
C CYS A 245 -11.25 10.65 12.80
N GLN A 246 -10.48 9.76 13.44
CA GLN A 246 -9.29 10.12 14.23
C GLN A 246 -8.17 10.70 13.36
N TRP A 247 -7.93 10.11 12.19
CA TRP A 247 -6.90 10.59 11.27
C TRP A 247 -7.21 11.94 10.64
N LYS A 248 -8.49 12.26 10.44
CA LYS A 248 -8.93 13.48 9.77
C LYS A 248 -8.29 14.74 10.34
N GLU A 249 -8.31 14.90 11.66
CA GLU A 249 -7.79 16.09 12.34
C GLU A 249 -6.27 16.27 12.09
N ALA A 250 -5.49 15.22 12.27
CA ALA A 250 -4.05 15.25 12.04
C ALA A 250 -3.73 15.48 10.55
N ALA A 251 -4.44 14.80 9.65
CA ALA A 251 -4.26 14.96 8.21
C ALA A 251 -4.57 16.39 7.74
N ASP A 252 -5.64 17.00 8.24
CA ASP A 252 -6.02 18.36 7.84
C ASP A 252 -4.98 19.38 8.33
N LYS A 253 -4.46 19.22 9.55
CA LYS A 253 -3.38 20.04 10.08
C LYS A 253 -2.09 19.91 9.24
N LEU A 254 -1.65 18.67 8.98
CA LEU A 254 -0.46 18.41 8.16
C LEU A 254 -0.62 18.98 6.74
N TRP A 255 -1.82 18.89 6.18
CA TRP A 255 -2.13 19.41 4.85
C TRP A 255 -2.03 20.92 4.77
N GLU A 256 -2.53 21.63 5.79
CA GLU A 256 -2.45 23.09 5.89
C GLU A 256 -1.01 23.60 6.09
N GLU A 257 -0.20 22.88 6.86
CA GLU A 257 1.18 23.21 7.16
C GLU A 257 2.16 22.93 5.99
N HIS A 258 1.74 22.14 4.99
CA HIS A 258 2.63 21.70 3.91
C HIS A 258 2.81 22.78 2.83
N PRO A 259 4.00 23.40 2.69
CA PRO A 259 4.20 24.58 1.86
C PRO A 259 4.10 24.34 0.34
N TYR A 260 4.13 23.10 -0.11
CA TYR A 260 4.18 22.74 -1.54
C TYR A 260 2.85 22.32 -2.13
N VAL A 261 1.89 21.91 -1.33
CA VAL A 261 0.64 21.32 -1.77
C VAL A 261 -0.27 22.33 -2.49
N HIS A 262 -0.19 23.60 -2.13
CA HIS A 262 -1.05 24.63 -2.73
C HIS A 262 -0.57 25.16 -4.10
N LYS A 263 0.62 24.79 -4.57
CA LYS A 263 1.20 25.39 -5.79
C LYS A 263 1.22 24.50 -7.04
N GLY A 264 1.03 23.19 -6.94
CA GLY A 264 1.30 22.27 -8.05
C GLY A 264 0.15 21.43 -8.58
N TYR A 265 -0.81 21.05 -7.78
CA TYR A 265 -1.83 20.06 -8.14
C TYR A 265 -3.22 20.61 -8.44
N SER A 266 -3.43 21.90 -8.39
CA SER A 266 -4.68 22.55 -8.85
C SER A 266 -4.97 22.36 -10.35
N ASN A 267 -4.07 21.76 -11.11
CA ASN A 267 -4.19 21.54 -12.53
C ASN A 267 -4.83 20.21 -12.96
N TYR A 268 -5.15 19.31 -12.02
CA TYR A 268 -6.07 18.21 -12.31
C TYR A 268 -7.53 18.69 -12.29
N LYS A 269 -7.79 19.78 -12.99
CA LYS A 269 -9.16 20.13 -13.33
C LYS A 269 -9.65 19.11 -14.33
N LYS A 270 -10.83 18.51 -14.00
CA LYS A 270 -11.65 17.69 -14.88
C LYS A 270 -11.57 18.24 -16.31
N LYS A 271 -10.97 17.47 -17.21
CA LYS A 271 -11.22 17.59 -18.64
C LYS A 271 -12.24 16.56 -19.03
#